data_5935872e0e0c8ec41c025d97509921d3
#
_entry.id   5935872e0e0c8ec41c025d97509921d3
#
_cell.length_a   1.000
_cell.length_b   1.000
_cell.length_c   1.000
_cell.angle_alpha   90.00
_cell.angle_beta   90.00
_cell.angle_gamma   90.00
#
_symmetry.space_group_name_H-M   'P 1'
#
loop_
_entity.id
_entity.type
_entity.pdbx_description
1 polymer ?
#
loop_
_entity_poly.entity_id
_entity_poly.type
_entity_poly.pdbx_seq_one_letter_code
_entity_poly.pdbx_strand_id
1 'polypeptide(L)'
;AASDVYKRQELFNSSRPREYDGSHIQFTGMTPEITLMPHQKNAVAHILYGNNTLLAHCVGAGKTFQMIAAGMESRRLGLSQKNLYVVPNHLTEQWGSDFLRLYPGANVLVATKKDFEPANRKKFCSRIATGDYDAIIIGHSQFEKIPISQERQERLLREQIDEIAVGIEEMERENGERFTIKRMEATRKSLEARLEKLKADEKKDDVVTFEELGVDRLFIDESHYYKNLFLFTKMRNVGGIAQTEAM
;
A
#
# COMPACT_ATOMS: atom_id res chain seq x y z
N ALA A 1 -23.28 -41.01 -6.98
CA ALA A 1 -23.52 -40.00 -5.92
C ALA A 1 -22.27 -39.18 -5.53
N ALA A 2 -21.16 -39.78 -5.08
CA ALA A 2 -19.92 -38.99 -4.74
C ALA A 2 -19.26 -38.38 -5.98
N SER A 3 -19.24 -39.08 -7.10
CA SER A 3 -18.71 -38.65 -8.39
C SER A 3 -19.45 -37.44 -8.97
N ASP A 4 -20.76 -37.33 -8.73
CA ASP A 4 -21.58 -36.25 -9.26
C ASP A 4 -21.43 -34.97 -8.46
N VAL A 5 -21.19 -35.07 -7.14
CA VAL A 5 -20.86 -33.92 -6.27
C VAL A 5 -19.49 -33.36 -6.64
N TYR A 6 -18.50 -34.22 -6.92
CA TYR A 6 -17.17 -33.81 -7.34
C TYR A 6 -17.19 -33.09 -8.70
N LYS A 7 -17.87 -33.64 -9.67
CA LYS A 7 -18.06 -33.03 -10.99
C LYS A 7 -18.82 -31.70 -10.91
N ARG A 8 -19.80 -31.62 -10.02
CA ARG A 8 -20.53 -30.36 -9.80
C ARG A 8 -19.67 -29.30 -9.14
N GLN A 9 -18.77 -29.66 -8.19
CA GLN A 9 -17.81 -28.75 -7.62
C GLN A 9 -16.77 -28.26 -8.64
N GLU A 10 -16.24 -29.14 -9.51
CA GLU A 10 -15.31 -28.73 -10.56
C GLU A 10 -15.97 -27.84 -11.62
N LEU A 11 -17.21 -28.13 -12.03
CA LEU A 11 -17.88 -27.39 -13.09
C LEU A 11 -18.52 -26.08 -12.65
N PHE A 12 -18.99 -25.97 -11.39
CA PHE A 12 -19.78 -24.84 -10.94
C PHE A 12 -19.16 -24.03 -9.80
N ASN A 13 -18.23 -24.61 -9.04
CA ASN A 13 -17.58 -23.95 -7.90
C ASN A 13 -16.09 -23.67 -8.14
N SER A 14 -15.54 -23.98 -9.33
CA SER A 14 -14.18 -23.58 -9.67
C SER A 14 -14.14 -22.07 -9.94
N SER A 15 -13.56 -21.28 -9.03
CA SER A 15 -13.24 -19.89 -9.29
C SER A 15 -12.18 -19.83 -10.39
N ARG A 16 -12.49 -19.24 -11.53
CA ARG A 16 -11.47 -18.91 -12.53
C ARG A 16 -10.82 -17.60 -12.15
N PRO A 17 -9.49 -17.55 -12.00
CA PRO A 17 -8.79 -16.30 -11.85
C PRO A 17 -9.14 -15.36 -13.00
N ARG A 18 -9.36 -14.09 -12.71
CA ARG A 18 -9.58 -13.10 -13.76
C ARG A 18 -8.28 -12.96 -14.57
N GLU A 19 -8.37 -13.12 -15.87
CA GLU A 19 -7.26 -12.89 -16.79
C GLU A 19 -7.34 -11.46 -17.35
N TYR A 20 -6.20 -10.83 -17.50
CA TYR A 20 -6.08 -9.47 -18.03
C TYR A 20 -5.20 -9.53 -19.28
N ASP A 21 -5.72 -9.04 -20.40
CA ASP A 21 -4.98 -8.88 -21.64
C ASP A 21 -4.60 -7.41 -21.84
N GLY A 22 -3.31 -7.13 -21.86
CA GLY A 22 -2.73 -5.80 -22.09
C GLY A 22 -2.22 -5.60 -23.51
N SER A 23 -2.48 -6.53 -24.44
CA SER A 23 -1.95 -6.45 -25.82
C SER A 23 -2.39 -5.20 -26.58
N HIS A 24 -3.58 -4.69 -26.28
CA HIS A 24 -4.18 -3.50 -26.89
C HIS A 24 -3.65 -2.17 -26.32
N ILE A 25 -2.90 -2.19 -25.20
CA ILE A 25 -2.43 -0.96 -24.56
C ILE A 25 -1.28 -0.36 -25.37
N GLN A 26 -1.45 0.91 -25.71
CA GLN A 26 -0.41 1.73 -26.35
C GLN A 26 0.18 2.67 -25.31
N PHE A 27 1.48 2.56 -25.08
CA PHE A 27 2.21 3.34 -24.08
C PHE A 27 2.69 4.67 -24.69
N THR A 28 1.82 5.65 -24.66
CA THR A 28 2.11 6.98 -25.24
C THR A 28 3.20 7.69 -24.43
N GLY A 29 4.21 8.23 -25.11
CA GLY A 29 5.34 8.92 -24.49
C GLY A 29 6.47 8.00 -23.99
N MET A 30 6.28 6.69 -24.07
CA MET A 30 7.34 5.71 -23.79
C MET A 30 8.37 5.74 -24.93
N THR A 31 9.64 5.53 -24.60
CA THR A 31 10.70 5.42 -25.60
C THR A 31 10.44 4.27 -26.57
N PRO A 32 10.63 4.46 -27.89
CA PRO A 32 10.46 3.40 -28.87
C PRO A 32 11.54 2.32 -28.80
N GLU A 33 12.65 2.59 -28.12
CA GLU A 33 13.76 1.65 -27.96
C GLU A 33 13.43 0.49 -27.03
N ILE A 34 12.44 0.65 -26.15
CA ILE A 34 12.04 -0.36 -25.15
C ILE A 34 10.64 -0.84 -25.50
N THR A 35 10.49 -2.15 -25.63
CA THR A 35 9.18 -2.80 -25.80
C THR A 35 8.88 -3.66 -24.59
N LEU A 36 7.72 -3.43 -23.96
CA LEU A 36 7.26 -4.26 -22.85
C LEU A 36 6.87 -5.67 -23.33
N MET A 37 7.30 -6.66 -22.58
CA MET A 37 6.94 -8.05 -22.82
C MET A 37 5.44 -8.30 -22.59
N PRO A 38 4.83 -9.34 -23.19
CA PRO A 38 3.40 -9.61 -23.02
C PRO A 38 2.96 -9.70 -21.56
N HIS A 39 3.70 -10.40 -20.71
CA HIS A 39 3.39 -10.49 -19.27
C HIS A 39 3.44 -9.14 -18.55
N GLN A 40 4.31 -8.22 -18.99
CA GLN A 40 4.38 -6.86 -18.44
C GLN A 40 3.16 -6.03 -18.84
N LYS A 41 2.74 -6.14 -20.10
CA LYS A 41 1.51 -5.48 -20.59
C LYS A 41 0.28 -6.00 -19.87
N ASN A 42 0.19 -7.31 -19.63
CA ASN A 42 -0.90 -7.93 -18.88
C ASN A 42 -0.91 -7.47 -17.42
N ALA A 43 0.26 -7.30 -16.79
CA ALA A 43 0.37 -6.72 -15.45
C ALA A 43 -0.11 -5.26 -15.40
N VAL A 44 0.23 -4.46 -16.42
CA VAL A 44 -0.29 -3.08 -16.55
C VAL A 44 -1.81 -3.09 -16.68
N ALA A 45 -2.37 -3.96 -17.55
CA ALA A 45 -3.82 -4.12 -17.68
C ALA A 45 -4.47 -4.50 -16.34
N HIS A 46 -3.86 -5.40 -15.58
CA HIS A 46 -4.34 -5.78 -14.25
C HIS A 46 -4.37 -4.57 -13.28
N ILE A 47 -3.35 -3.73 -13.29
CA ILE A 47 -3.29 -2.53 -12.46
C ILE A 47 -4.35 -1.50 -12.88
N LEU A 48 -4.58 -1.33 -14.19
CA LEU A 48 -5.53 -0.35 -14.72
C LEU A 48 -6.99 -0.74 -14.52
N TYR A 49 -7.32 -2.03 -14.71
CA TYR A 49 -8.70 -2.53 -14.70
C TYR A 49 -9.06 -3.26 -13.40
N GLY A 50 -8.09 -3.60 -12.58
CA GLY A 50 -8.28 -4.16 -11.25
C GLY A 50 -8.37 -3.09 -10.17
N ASN A 51 -8.56 -3.56 -8.93
CA ASN A 51 -8.43 -2.72 -7.74
C ASN A 51 -6.97 -2.76 -7.24
N ASN A 52 -6.77 -2.99 -5.95
CA ASN A 52 -5.44 -3.22 -5.39
C ASN A 52 -4.81 -4.46 -6.03
N THR A 53 -3.60 -4.30 -6.56
CA THR A 53 -2.92 -5.35 -7.32
C THR A 53 -1.59 -5.73 -6.66
N LEU A 54 -1.36 -7.03 -6.45
CA LEU A 54 -0.08 -7.58 -6.03
C LEU A 54 0.66 -8.17 -7.23
N LEU A 55 1.81 -7.61 -7.57
CA LEU A 55 2.70 -8.14 -8.61
C LEU A 55 3.65 -9.19 -8.03
N ALA A 56 3.19 -10.41 -7.88
CA ALA A 56 3.97 -11.54 -7.35
C ALA A 56 4.86 -12.22 -8.42
N HIS A 57 5.39 -11.44 -9.35
CA HIS A 57 6.30 -11.94 -10.38
C HIS A 57 7.68 -12.27 -9.80
N CYS A 58 8.36 -13.23 -10.43
CA CYS A 58 9.73 -13.59 -10.05
C CYS A 58 10.70 -12.41 -10.20
N VAL A 59 11.86 -12.54 -9.56
CA VAL A 59 12.96 -11.57 -9.72
C VAL A 59 13.38 -11.52 -11.18
N GLY A 60 13.64 -10.31 -11.71
CA GLY A 60 14.00 -10.11 -13.11
C GLY A 60 12.85 -9.99 -14.10
N ALA A 61 11.58 -10.16 -13.69
CA ALA A 61 10.43 -10.01 -14.57
C ALA A 61 10.12 -8.54 -14.97
N GLY A 62 10.93 -7.58 -14.52
CA GLY A 62 10.78 -6.16 -14.87
C GLY A 62 9.62 -5.48 -14.17
N LYS A 63 9.35 -5.80 -12.89
CA LYS A 63 8.30 -5.18 -12.08
C LYS A 63 8.39 -3.66 -12.05
N THR A 64 9.59 -3.10 -12.00
CA THR A 64 9.82 -1.64 -12.06
C THR A 64 9.18 -1.02 -13.29
N PHE A 65 9.43 -1.58 -14.48
CA PHE A 65 8.84 -1.08 -15.73
C PHE A 65 7.32 -1.26 -15.78
N GLN A 66 6.80 -2.35 -15.18
CA GLN A 66 5.35 -2.56 -15.07
C GLN A 66 4.70 -1.46 -14.22
N MET A 67 5.27 -1.14 -13.06
CA MET A 67 4.76 -0.08 -12.17
C MET A 67 4.88 1.31 -12.81
N ILE A 68 6.01 1.62 -13.43
CA ILE A 68 6.22 2.89 -14.14
C ILE A 68 5.19 3.06 -15.27
N ALA A 69 5.07 2.07 -16.15
CA ALA A 69 4.14 2.10 -17.28
C ALA A 69 2.68 2.19 -16.79
N ALA A 70 2.32 1.44 -15.75
CA ALA A 70 0.97 1.49 -15.18
C ALA A 70 0.64 2.87 -14.58
N GLY A 71 1.58 3.52 -13.91
CA GLY A 71 1.39 4.86 -13.37
C GLY A 71 1.24 5.90 -14.45
N MET A 72 2.08 5.88 -15.49
CA MET A 72 1.98 6.79 -16.62
C MET A 72 0.66 6.61 -17.38
N GLU A 73 0.24 5.37 -17.65
CA GLU A 73 -1.03 5.10 -18.30
C GLU A 73 -2.23 5.48 -17.40
N SER A 74 -2.16 5.25 -16.08
CA SER A 74 -3.19 5.70 -15.15
C SER A 74 -3.38 7.20 -15.21
N ARG A 75 -2.28 7.96 -15.25
CA ARG A 75 -2.31 9.41 -15.36
C ARG A 75 -2.85 9.86 -16.71
N ARG A 76 -2.37 9.26 -17.82
CA ARG A 76 -2.85 9.55 -19.17
C ARG A 76 -4.36 9.34 -19.33
N LEU A 77 -4.88 8.28 -18.71
CA LEU A 77 -6.30 7.93 -18.71
C LEU A 77 -7.15 8.74 -17.71
N GLY A 78 -6.52 9.60 -16.90
CA GLY A 78 -7.22 10.35 -15.85
C GLY A 78 -7.65 9.51 -14.65
N LEU A 79 -7.13 8.28 -14.51
CA LEU A 79 -7.40 7.39 -13.37
C LEU A 79 -6.61 7.78 -12.12
N SER A 80 -5.53 8.54 -12.30
CA SER A 80 -4.76 9.14 -11.21
C SER A 80 -4.16 10.46 -11.66
N GLN A 81 -3.96 11.37 -10.70
CA GLN A 81 -3.31 12.65 -10.95
C GLN A 81 -1.93 12.70 -10.31
N LYS A 82 -1.75 12.04 -9.16
CA LYS A 82 -0.50 12.10 -8.40
C LYS A 82 -0.08 10.71 -7.95
N ASN A 83 0.92 10.17 -8.63
CA ASN A 83 1.46 8.84 -8.36
C ASN A 83 2.67 8.91 -7.45
N LEU A 84 2.64 8.18 -6.32
CA LEU A 84 3.74 8.04 -5.38
C LEU A 84 4.34 6.63 -5.48
N TYR A 85 5.65 6.56 -5.67
CA TYR A 85 6.43 5.32 -5.70
C TYR A 85 7.27 5.22 -4.44
N VAL A 86 7.01 4.20 -3.63
CA VAL A 86 7.75 3.90 -2.42
C VAL A 86 8.67 2.72 -2.69
N VAL A 87 9.97 2.96 -2.60
CA VAL A 87 10.99 2.01 -3.04
C VAL A 87 12.08 1.83 -1.97
N PRO A 88 12.90 0.78 -2.04
CA PRO A 88 14.05 0.65 -1.16
C PRO A 88 14.95 1.91 -1.20
N ASN A 89 15.40 2.37 -0.05
CA ASN A 89 16.11 3.66 0.09
C ASN A 89 17.35 3.79 -0.83
N HIS A 90 18.02 2.70 -1.12
CA HIS A 90 19.21 2.68 -1.97
C HIS A 90 18.91 2.65 -3.47
N LEU A 91 17.63 2.45 -3.84
CA LEU A 91 17.17 2.36 -5.24
C LEU A 91 16.47 3.63 -5.73
N THR A 92 16.28 4.65 -4.91
CA THR A 92 15.53 5.86 -5.29
C THR A 92 16.08 6.54 -6.54
N GLU A 93 17.40 6.71 -6.63
CA GLU A 93 18.06 7.33 -7.79
C GLU A 93 17.98 6.42 -9.03
N GLN A 94 18.15 5.10 -8.84
CA GLN A 94 18.01 4.14 -9.93
C GLN A 94 16.60 4.15 -10.51
N TRP A 95 15.57 4.19 -9.64
CA TRP A 95 14.18 4.29 -10.07
C TRP A 95 13.91 5.58 -10.86
N GLY A 96 14.49 6.70 -10.44
CA GLY A 96 14.44 7.95 -11.19
C GLY A 96 15.07 7.83 -12.58
N SER A 97 16.22 7.18 -12.66
CA SER A 97 16.92 6.93 -13.93
C SER A 97 16.14 5.97 -14.83
N ASP A 98 15.61 4.88 -14.28
CA ASP A 98 14.79 3.91 -15.02
C ASP A 98 13.48 4.55 -15.50
N PHE A 99 12.91 5.46 -14.72
CA PHE A 99 11.73 6.21 -15.11
C PHE A 99 12.00 7.09 -16.32
N LEU A 100 13.05 7.91 -16.30
CA LEU A 100 13.44 8.77 -17.39
C LEU A 100 13.95 8.00 -18.62
N ARG A 101 14.53 6.83 -18.39
CA ARG A 101 14.91 5.92 -19.48
C ARG A 101 13.68 5.39 -20.21
N LEU A 102 12.60 5.08 -19.49
CA LEU A 102 11.36 4.56 -20.09
C LEU A 102 10.48 5.68 -20.65
N TYR A 103 10.39 6.82 -19.94
CA TYR A 103 9.63 8.01 -20.31
C TYR A 103 10.52 9.26 -20.24
N PRO A 104 11.28 9.57 -21.30
CA PRO A 104 12.25 10.69 -21.29
C PRO A 104 11.63 12.07 -21.06
N GLY A 105 10.35 12.25 -21.37
CA GLY A 105 9.62 13.51 -21.18
C GLY A 105 8.92 13.63 -19.83
N ALA A 106 9.06 12.66 -18.92
CA ALA A 106 8.36 12.67 -17.65
C ALA A 106 8.93 13.68 -16.64
N ASN A 107 8.07 14.34 -15.91
CA ASN A 107 8.42 15.22 -14.79
C ASN A 107 8.47 14.40 -13.50
N VAL A 108 9.68 13.98 -13.08
CA VAL A 108 9.91 13.08 -11.95
C VAL A 108 10.52 13.82 -10.78
N LEU A 109 9.93 13.71 -9.60
CA LEU A 109 10.48 14.19 -8.34
C LEU A 109 11.08 13.01 -7.56
N VAL A 110 12.41 13.01 -7.40
CA VAL A 110 13.12 12.00 -6.61
C VAL A 110 13.53 12.60 -5.28
N ALA A 111 13.12 11.97 -4.18
CA ALA A 111 13.48 12.39 -2.84
C ALA A 111 14.92 12.01 -2.49
N THR A 112 15.64 12.95 -1.92
CA THR A 112 16.97 12.74 -1.35
C THR A 112 16.91 12.61 0.18
N LYS A 113 17.99 12.12 0.80
CA LYS A 113 18.09 12.05 2.26
C LYS A 113 17.91 13.42 2.92
N LYS A 114 18.43 14.48 2.29
CA LYS A 114 18.36 15.86 2.79
C LYS A 114 16.95 16.41 2.80
N ASP A 115 16.09 15.99 1.87
CA ASP A 115 14.70 16.47 1.79
C ASP A 115 13.87 16.03 2.99
N PHE A 116 14.24 14.92 3.64
CA PHE A 116 13.56 14.38 4.82
C PHE A 116 14.24 14.69 6.16
N GLU A 117 15.26 15.56 6.17
CA GLU A 117 15.75 16.17 7.40
C GLU A 117 14.65 17.06 8.03
N PRO A 118 14.61 17.18 9.37
CA PRO A 118 13.54 17.94 10.04
C PRO A 118 13.30 19.34 9.50
N ALA A 119 14.37 20.06 9.12
CA ALA A 119 14.30 21.41 8.59
C ALA A 119 13.73 21.49 7.16
N ASN A 120 13.88 20.44 6.35
CA ASN A 120 13.55 20.44 4.93
C ASN A 120 12.24 19.69 4.62
N ARG A 121 11.85 18.75 5.48
CA ARG A 121 10.71 17.84 5.25
C ARG A 121 9.41 18.59 4.95
N LYS A 122 9.07 19.62 5.72
CA LYS A 122 7.87 20.43 5.48
C LYS A 122 7.88 21.03 4.07
N LYS A 123 9.01 21.63 3.68
CA LYS A 123 9.18 22.24 2.35
C LYS A 123 9.05 21.17 1.24
N PHE A 124 9.63 20.00 1.44
CA PHE A 124 9.53 18.89 0.46
C PHE A 124 8.10 18.36 0.35
N CYS A 125 7.41 18.11 1.47
CA CYS A 125 6.00 17.70 1.46
C CYS A 125 5.10 18.77 0.82
N SER A 126 5.31 20.05 1.11
CA SER A 126 4.58 21.14 0.44
C SER A 126 4.83 21.15 -1.08
N ARG A 127 6.06 20.87 -1.50
CA ARG A 127 6.40 20.73 -2.93
C ARG A 127 5.67 19.57 -3.59
N ILE A 128 5.53 18.44 -2.88
CA ILE A 128 4.70 17.31 -3.35
C ILE A 128 3.24 17.74 -3.46
N ALA A 129 2.70 18.40 -2.43
CA ALA A 129 1.29 18.79 -2.38
C ALA A 129 0.90 19.74 -3.53
N THR A 130 1.76 20.74 -3.82
CA THR A 130 1.46 21.79 -4.78
C THR A 130 2.01 21.55 -6.19
N GLY A 131 2.98 20.63 -6.34
CA GLY A 131 3.63 20.37 -7.63
C GLY A 131 2.84 19.43 -8.53
N ASP A 132 3.02 19.58 -9.81
CA ASP A 132 2.49 18.69 -10.84
C ASP A 132 3.62 17.79 -11.36
N TYR A 133 3.67 16.56 -10.82
CA TYR A 133 4.67 15.57 -11.16
C TYR A 133 4.01 14.32 -11.73
N ASP A 134 4.62 13.74 -12.76
CA ASP A 134 4.19 12.45 -13.29
C ASP A 134 4.50 11.32 -12.32
N ALA A 135 5.58 11.46 -11.59
CA ALA A 135 5.97 10.52 -10.55
C ALA A 135 6.68 11.20 -9.39
N ILE A 136 6.42 10.73 -8.18
CA ILE A 136 7.13 11.10 -6.97
C ILE A 136 7.75 9.82 -6.43
N ILE A 137 9.07 9.78 -6.28
CA ILE A 137 9.81 8.59 -5.84
C ILE A 137 10.43 8.88 -4.48
N ILE A 138 10.07 8.09 -3.47
CA ILE A 138 10.59 8.21 -2.10
C ILE A 138 11.05 6.85 -1.56
N GLY A 139 11.97 6.86 -0.62
CA GLY A 139 12.41 5.64 0.07
C GLY A 139 11.45 5.21 1.19
N HIS A 140 11.43 3.93 1.54
CA HIS A 140 10.60 3.39 2.63
C HIS A 140 10.77 4.18 3.93
N SER A 141 12.00 4.42 4.37
CA SER A 141 12.26 5.18 5.61
C SER A 141 11.85 6.66 5.54
N GLN A 142 11.67 7.18 4.34
CA GLN A 142 11.16 8.53 4.11
C GLN A 142 9.63 8.54 4.16
N PHE A 143 9.00 7.53 3.56
CA PHE A 143 7.55 7.33 3.60
C PHE A 143 7.03 7.21 5.03
N GLU A 144 7.71 6.44 5.88
CA GLU A 144 7.37 6.27 7.31
C GLU A 144 7.40 7.58 8.12
N LYS A 145 8.14 8.59 7.63
CA LYS A 145 8.22 9.91 8.29
C LYS A 145 7.09 10.86 7.90
N ILE A 146 6.26 10.50 6.95
CA ILE A 146 5.09 11.29 6.55
C ILE A 146 3.94 10.94 7.50
N PRO A 147 3.48 11.87 8.33
CA PRO A 147 2.39 11.58 9.25
C PRO A 147 1.07 11.43 8.51
N ILE A 148 0.19 10.60 9.03
CA ILE A 148 -1.22 10.59 8.66
C ILE A 148 -1.98 11.58 9.55
N SER A 149 -3.13 12.08 9.09
CA SER A 149 -3.93 13.04 9.85
C SER A 149 -4.36 12.46 11.20
N GLN A 150 -4.48 13.32 12.20
CA GLN A 150 -4.90 12.94 13.55
C GLN A 150 -6.28 12.26 13.51
N GLU A 151 -7.20 12.83 12.75
CA GLU A 151 -8.56 12.29 12.57
C GLU A 151 -8.55 10.85 12.03
N ARG A 152 -7.66 10.57 11.07
CA ARG A 152 -7.51 9.22 10.53
C ARG A 152 -6.87 8.26 11.54
N GLN A 153 -5.88 8.74 12.32
CA GLN A 153 -5.29 7.94 13.40
C GLN A 153 -6.33 7.60 14.47
N GLU A 154 -7.14 8.58 14.88
CA GLU A 154 -8.24 8.36 15.83
C GLU A 154 -9.25 7.35 15.31
N ARG A 155 -9.67 7.48 14.05
CA ARG A 155 -10.62 6.55 13.44
C ARG A 155 -10.08 5.13 13.44
N LEU A 156 -8.83 4.93 12.99
CA LEU A 156 -8.21 3.60 12.96
C LEU A 156 -8.10 2.98 14.36
N LEU A 157 -7.74 3.78 15.38
CA LEU A 157 -7.68 3.29 16.76
C LEU A 157 -9.07 2.92 17.29
N ARG A 158 -10.11 3.69 16.97
CA ARG A 158 -11.49 3.37 17.36
C ARG A 158 -11.97 2.07 16.69
N GLU A 159 -11.75 1.93 15.37
CA GLU A 159 -12.09 0.71 14.64
C GLU A 159 -11.43 -0.54 15.27
N GLN A 160 -10.14 -0.46 15.62
CA GLN A 160 -9.43 -1.54 16.31
C GLN A 160 -10.01 -1.84 17.71
N ILE A 161 -10.35 -0.81 18.49
CA ILE A 161 -10.96 -0.96 19.81
C ILE A 161 -12.32 -1.65 19.69
N ASP A 162 -13.14 -1.24 18.72
CA ASP A 162 -14.47 -1.82 18.49
C ASP A 162 -14.38 -3.28 18.03
N GLU A 163 -13.46 -3.61 17.12
CA GLU A 163 -13.21 -5.00 16.70
C GLU A 163 -12.81 -5.89 17.85
N ILE A 164 -11.92 -5.41 18.74
CA ILE A 164 -11.51 -6.17 19.94
C ILE A 164 -12.69 -6.32 20.91
N ALA A 165 -13.51 -5.28 21.09
CA ALA A 165 -14.67 -5.34 21.98
C ALA A 165 -15.68 -6.39 21.51
N VAL A 166 -16.01 -6.39 20.21
CA VAL A 166 -16.87 -7.43 19.61
C VAL A 166 -16.27 -8.83 19.80
N GLY A 167 -14.96 -8.97 19.57
CA GLY A 167 -14.26 -10.24 19.77
C GLY A 167 -14.30 -10.73 21.22
N ILE A 168 -14.21 -9.84 22.23
CA ILE A 168 -14.36 -10.20 23.65
C ILE A 168 -15.76 -10.72 23.92
N GLU A 169 -16.82 -10.00 23.49
CA GLU A 169 -18.20 -10.41 23.69
C GLU A 169 -18.52 -11.78 23.07
N GLU A 170 -17.99 -12.05 21.88
CA GLU A 170 -18.16 -13.34 21.21
C GLU A 170 -17.46 -14.47 21.98
N MET A 171 -16.23 -14.22 22.45
CA MET A 171 -15.47 -15.21 23.24
C MET A 171 -16.13 -15.50 24.60
N GLU A 172 -16.75 -14.49 25.23
CA GLU A 172 -17.51 -14.68 26.47
C GLU A 172 -18.76 -15.53 26.24
N ARG A 173 -19.50 -15.31 25.15
CA ARG A 173 -20.68 -16.12 24.77
C ARG A 173 -20.33 -17.58 24.51
N GLU A 174 -19.15 -17.83 23.91
CA GLU A 174 -18.66 -19.18 23.57
C GLU A 174 -17.94 -19.88 24.73
N ASN A 175 -17.97 -19.31 25.96
CA ASN A 175 -17.19 -19.79 27.11
C ASN A 175 -15.69 -19.96 26.79
N GLY A 176 -15.13 -19.03 26.05
CA GLY A 176 -13.75 -19.03 25.63
C GLY A 176 -12.75 -18.98 26.80
N GLU A 177 -11.49 -19.27 26.50
CA GLU A 177 -10.46 -19.30 27.54
C GLU A 177 -10.26 -17.93 28.20
N ARG A 178 -10.42 -17.86 29.49
CA ARG A 178 -10.23 -16.66 30.34
C ARG A 178 -8.89 -15.95 30.14
N PHE A 179 -7.84 -16.70 29.81
CA PHE A 179 -6.51 -16.14 29.54
C PHE A 179 -6.51 -15.29 28.23
N THR A 180 -7.19 -15.77 27.19
CA THR A 180 -7.32 -15.07 25.91
C THR A 180 -8.14 -13.78 26.08
N ILE A 181 -9.26 -13.86 26.80
CA ILE A 181 -10.10 -12.68 27.10
C ILE A 181 -9.30 -11.61 27.85
N LYS A 182 -8.55 -11.98 28.91
CA LYS A 182 -7.70 -11.04 29.67
C LYS A 182 -6.64 -10.37 28.78
N ARG A 183 -6.05 -11.11 27.84
CA ARG A 183 -5.08 -10.55 26.89
C ARG A 183 -5.72 -9.55 25.92
N MET A 184 -6.91 -9.85 25.45
CA MET A 184 -7.69 -8.94 24.59
C MET A 184 -8.07 -7.66 25.35
N GLU A 185 -8.54 -7.77 26.60
CA GLU A 185 -8.83 -6.61 27.45
C GLU A 185 -7.58 -5.75 27.70
N ALA A 186 -6.41 -6.37 27.91
CA ALA A 186 -5.15 -5.63 28.07
C ALA A 186 -4.78 -4.87 26.79
N THR A 187 -4.97 -5.49 25.61
CA THR A 187 -4.73 -4.84 24.32
C THR A 187 -5.70 -3.69 24.11
N ARG A 188 -7.00 -3.88 24.39
CA ARG A 188 -8.00 -2.81 24.31
C ARG A 188 -7.64 -1.61 25.18
N LYS A 189 -7.29 -1.84 26.44
CA LYS A 189 -6.84 -0.76 27.37
C LYS A 189 -5.61 -0.02 26.85
N SER A 190 -4.67 -0.72 26.22
CA SER A 190 -3.48 -0.11 25.62
C SER A 190 -3.85 0.80 24.44
N LEU A 191 -4.78 0.38 23.59
CA LEU A 191 -5.27 1.19 22.45
C LEU A 191 -6.08 2.39 22.93
N GLU A 192 -6.93 2.23 23.94
CA GLU A 192 -7.69 3.31 24.59
C GLU A 192 -6.73 4.37 25.19
N ALA A 193 -5.68 3.95 25.90
CA ALA A 193 -4.66 4.85 26.43
C ALA A 193 -3.91 5.62 25.32
N ARG A 194 -3.63 4.94 24.18
CA ARG A 194 -3.01 5.56 23.02
C ARG A 194 -3.94 6.58 22.36
N LEU A 195 -5.24 6.26 22.27
CA LEU A 195 -6.26 7.18 21.76
C LEU A 195 -6.37 8.44 22.62
N GLU A 196 -6.42 8.29 23.95
CA GLU A 196 -6.47 9.44 24.87
C GLU A 196 -5.20 10.29 24.78
N LYS A 197 -4.02 9.67 24.66
CA LYS A 197 -2.78 10.39 24.44
C LYS A 197 -2.79 11.16 23.11
N LEU A 198 -3.30 10.55 22.03
CA LEU A 198 -3.40 11.21 20.73
C LEU A 198 -4.32 12.44 20.80
N LYS A 199 -5.44 12.37 21.53
CA LYS A 199 -6.35 13.51 21.74
C LYS A 199 -5.75 14.61 22.62
N ALA A 200 -4.92 14.22 23.62
CA ALA A 200 -4.28 15.17 24.50
C ALA A 200 -3.10 15.91 23.84
N ASP A 201 -2.47 15.30 22.84
CA ASP A 201 -1.40 15.92 22.03
C ASP A 201 -1.99 16.93 21.03
N GLU A 202 -2.81 17.88 21.49
CA GLU A 202 -3.28 18.99 20.69
C GLU A 202 -2.07 19.78 20.13
N LYS A 203 -1.98 19.79 18.80
CA LYS A 203 -1.18 20.74 18.01
C LYS A 203 0.35 20.61 18.06
N LYS A 204 0.87 19.67 17.33
CA LYS A 204 2.11 19.88 16.58
C LYS A 204 1.81 20.01 15.07
N ASP A 205 0.86 20.86 14.73
CA ASP A 205 0.21 20.98 13.42
C ASP A 205 0.98 21.82 12.41
N ASP A 206 2.28 21.63 12.30
CA ASP A 206 3.05 22.33 11.26
C ASP A 206 3.68 21.36 10.24
N VAL A 207 3.14 20.14 10.13
CA VAL A 207 3.63 19.13 9.21
C VAL A 207 2.52 18.73 8.23
N VAL A 208 2.81 18.82 6.93
CA VAL A 208 1.91 18.35 5.88
C VAL A 208 1.66 16.86 6.05
N THR A 209 0.41 16.47 6.19
CA THR A 209 -0.02 15.07 6.37
C THR A 209 -0.08 14.34 5.03
N PHE A 210 -0.15 13.01 5.08
CA PHE A 210 -0.24 12.18 3.86
C PHE A 210 -1.48 12.54 3.03
N GLU A 211 -2.60 12.82 3.68
CA GLU A 211 -3.84 13.21 3.04
C GLU A 211 -3.69 14.54 2.27
N GLU A 212 -2.93 15.48 2.83
CA GLU A 212 -2.67 16.79 2.21
C GLU A 212 -1.69 16.73 1.04
N LEU A 213 -0.92 15.64 0.89
CA LEU A 213 -0.07 15.44 -0.29
C LEU A 213 -0.90 15.32 -1.58
N GLY A 214 -2.16 14.90 -1.48
CA GLY A 214 -3.04 14.70 -2.61
C GLY A 214 -2.63 13.51 -3.48
N VAL A 215 -1.93 12.53 -2.90
CA VAL A 215 -1.59 11.27 -3.58
C VAL A 215 -2.84 10.43 -3.73
N ASP A 216 -3.14 10.04 -4.95
CA ASP A 216 -4.31 9.25 -5.30
C ASP A 216 -3.96 7.82 -5.76
N ARG A 217 -2.68 7.57 -6.08
CA ARG A 217 -2.20 6.21 -6.37
C ARG A 217 -0.83 5.95 -5.76
N LEU A 218 -0.71 4.80 -5.10
CA LEU A 218 0.50 4.37 -4.41
C LEU A 218 1.05 3.10 -5.06
N PHE A 219 2.32 3.13 -5.43
CA PHE A 219 3.09 1.99 -5.90
C PHE A 219 4.18 1.66 -4.89
N ILE A 220 4.21 0.43 -4.39
CA ILE A 220 5.17 0.01 -3.37
C ILE A 220 6.03 -1.13 -3.93
N ASP A 221 7.31 -0.88 -4.08
CA ASP A 221 8.29 -1.93 -4.37
C ASP A 221 8.70 -2.61 -3.06
N GLU A 222 8.99 -3.91 -3.11
CA GLU A 222 9.32 -4.73 -1.94
C GLU A 222 8.29 -4.60 -0.81
N SER A 223 7.01 -4.73 -1.17
CA SER A 223 5.86 -4.56 -0.26
C SER A 223 5.86 -5.46 0.97
N HIS A 224 6.74 -6.47 1.01
CA HIS A 224 6.93 -7.33 2.18
C HIS A 224 7.42 -6.59 3.43
N TYR A 225 7.94 -5.37 3.30
CA TYR A 225 8.23 -4.49 4.45
C TYR A 225 6.97 -4.14 5.25
N TYR A 226 5.79 -4.16 4.61
CA TYR A 226 4.49 -3.81 5.21
C TYR A 226 3.60 -5.04 5.49
N LYS A 227 4.19 -6.24 5.55
CA LYS A 227 3.45 -7.51 5.72
C LYS A 227 2.81 -7.70 7.09
N ASN A 228 3.27 -6.99 8.11
CA ASN A 228 2.81 -7.14 9.49
C ASN A 228 1.64 -6.16 9.77
N LEU A 229 0.50 -6.40 9.15
CA LEU A 229 -0.72 -5.72 9.55
C LEU A 229 -1.21 -6.32 10.87
N PHE A 230 -1.54 -5.47 11.85
CA PHE A 230 -2.23 -5.92 13.04
C PHE A 230 -3.58 -6.51 12.61
N LEU A 231 -3.75 -7.79 12.83
CA LEU A 231 -5.00 -8.50 12.58
C LEU A 231 -5.44 -9.19 13.87
N PHE A 232 -6.60 -8.77 14.37
CA PHE A 232 -7.23 -9.54 15.45
C PHE A 232 -7.75 -10.86 14.87
N THR A 233 -7.33 -11.98 15.45
CA THR A 233 -7.81 -13.31 15.06
C THR A 233 -8.04 -14.19 16.28
N LYS A 234 -9.13 -14.95 16.27
CA LYS A 234 -9.43 -16.01 17.25
C LYS A 234 -8.50 -17.22 17.10
N MET A 235 -7.83 -17.35 15.95
CA MET A 235 -6.95 -18.48 15.69
C MET A 235 -5.60 -18.31 16.40
N ARG A 236 -5.18 -19.33 17.11
CA ARG A 236 -3.85 -19.40 17.74
C ARG A 236 -2.85 -20.02 16.77
N ASN A 237 -1.61 -19.51 16.81
CA ASN A 237 -0.46 -20.09 16.08
C ASN A 237 -0.67 -20.23 14.55
N VAL A 238 -1.34 -19.29 13.91
CA VAL A 238 -1.37 -19.25 12.46
C VAL A 238 -0.04 -18.67 11.96
N GLY A 239 0.74 -19.51 11.30
CA GLY A 239 2.01 -19.07 10.70
C GLY A 239 1.77 -17.92 9.72
N GLY A 240 2.56 -16.85 9.84
CA GLY A 240 2.48 -15.68 8.95
C GLY A 240 1.53 -14.57 9.39
N ILE A 241 0.75 -14.74 10.47
CA ILE A 241 -0.07 -13.68 11.06
C ILE A 241 0.62 -13.18 12.32
N ALA A 242 1.12 -11.94 12.27
CA ALA A 242 1.71 -11.30 13.44
C ALA A 242 0.58 -10.73 14.32
N GLN A 243 0.56 -11.14 15.59
CA GLN A 243 -0.31 -10.54 16.61
C GLN A 243 0.36 -9.36 17.34
N THR A 244 1.51 -8.93 16.85
CA THR A 244 2.28 -7.80 17.38
C THR A 244 2.36 -6.72 16.30
N GLU A 245 2.25 -5.46 16.72
CA GLU A 245 2.49 -4.33 15.81
C GLU A 245 3.86 -4.48 15.13
N ALA A 246 3.89 -4.26 13.82
CA ALA A 246 5.15 -3.97 13.15
C ALA A 246 5.71 -2.66 13.73
N MET A 247 6.96 -2.69 14.10
CA MET A 247 7.69 -1.48 14.43
C MET A 247 7.85 -0.63 13.20
#